data_a012b06dbf06e277c6423d1cc3bc67e6
#
_entry.id   a012b06dbf06e277c6423d1cc3bc67e6
#
_cell.length_a   1.000
_cell.length_b   1.000
_cell.length_c   1.000
_cell.angle_alpha   90.00
_cell.angle_beta   90.00
_cell.angle_gamma   90.00
#
_symmetry.space_group_name_H-M   'P 1'
#
loop_
_entity.id
_entity.type
_entity.pdbx_description
1 polymer ?
#
loop_
_entity_poly.entity_id
_entity_poly.type
_entity_poly.pdbx_seq_one_letter_code
_entity_poly.pdbx_strand_id
1 'polypeptide(L)'
;MGSSLNDRSVVITRSLSQNESFRRLLEARGAHVVEVPLIAIAEPEDEGRERDEVLQRFDEFDWIVVTSPNGADCVAPFLVASNAAGDAIRFPSLAAVGEATARSLGVTVAMTANPARADVLAEQFPQGTGSVLVVQGNLADDELGETLTAKGWTVTRVVAYRTVQLRPTREMMLPAMAADVLMLASGSAATAWFDSFGTTTPPFVVAMGPSTAKVALALGLEVTDVAPEQTLESMIQTAERVIATL
;
A
#
# COMPACT_ATOMS: atom_id res chain seq x y z
N MET A 1 -25.33 17.03 -12.06
CA MET A 1 -25.41 15.63 -12.52
C MET A 1 -25.02 14.77 -11.32
N GLY A 2 -25.88 13.77 -10.96
CA GLY A 2 -25.51 12.83 -9.88
C GLY A 2 -24.27 12.02 -10.27
N SER A 3 -23.52 11.52 -9.29
CA SER A 3 -22.42 10.57 -9.53
C SER A 3 -22.96 9.30 -10.20
N SER A 4 -22.19 8.69 -11.10
CA SER A 4 -22.56 7.41 -11.74
C SER A 4 -22.52 6.23 -10.73
N LEU A 5 -21.95 6.43 -9.54
CA LEU A 5 -21.98 5.45 -8.43
C LEU A 5 -23.23 5.54 -7.57
N ASN A 6 -24.12 6.50 -7.82
CA ASN A 6 -25.36 6.61 -7.03
C ASN A 6 -26.18 5.31 -7.12
N ASP A 7 -26.57 4.77 -5.96
CA ASP A 7 -27.30 3.51 -5.79
C ASP A 7 -26.57 2.25 -6.31
N ARG A 8 -25.24 2.35 -6.57
CA ARG A 8 -24.41 1.21 -6.95
C ARG A 8 -23.73 0.60 -5.73
N SER A 9 -23.62 -0.72 -5.74
CA SER A 9 -22.90 -1.47 -4.70
C SER A 9 -21.44 -1.68 -5.08
N VAL A 10 -20.54 -1.27 -4.17
CA VAL A 10 -19.10 -1.28 -4.38
C VAL A 10 -18.40 -2.08 -3.30
N VAL A 11 -17.70 -3.15 -3.69
CA VAL A 11 -16.88 -3.97 -2.78
C VAL A 11 -15.51 -3.33 -2.59
N ILE A 12 -15.12 -3.17 -1.32
CA ILE A 12 -13.76 -2.80 -0.92
C ILE A 12 -13.14 -3.88 -0.05
N THR A 13 -11.84 -4.18 -0.29
CA THR A 13 -11.17 -5.37 0.23
C THR A 13 -9.98 -5.08 1.14
N ARG A 14 -9.74 -3.80 1.45
CA ARG A 14 -8.63 -3.35 2.30
C ARG A 14 -8.83 -3.75 3.77
N SER A 15 -7.80 -3.59 4.60
CA SER A 15 -7.93 -3.77 6.04
C SER A 15 -8.99 -2.82 6.63
N LEU A 16 -9.63 -3.23 7.73
CA LEU A 16 -10.69 -2.44 8.37
C LEU A 16 -10.24 -1.01 8.71
N SER A 17 -9.01 -0.85 9.22
CA SER A 17 -8.45 0.46 9.55
C SER A 17 -8.29 1.39 8.34
N GLN A 18 -8.08 0.82 7.16
CA GLN A 18 -7.90 1.56 5.91
C GLN A 18 -9.20 1.78 5.14
N ASN A 19 -10.26 1.02 5.46
CA ASN A 19 -11.54 1.09 4.79
C ASN A 19 -12.31 2.38 5.12
N GLU A 20 -12.18 2.91 6.32
CA GLU A 20 -13.02 4.04 6.77
C GLU A 20 -12.94 5.25 5.84
N SER A 21 -11.75 5.68 5.46
CA SER A 21 -11.57 6.79 4.53
C SER A 21 -12.11 6.46 3.13
N PHE A 22 -11.91 5.24 2.66
CA PHE A 22 -12.39 4.79 1.36
C PHE A 22 -13.91 4.70 1.32
N ARG A 23 -14.52 4.12 2.34
CA ARG A 23 -15.98 4.06 2.52
C ARG A 23 -16.60 5.44 2.48
N ARG A 24 -16.09 6.40 3.27
CA ARG A 24 -16.58 7.78 3.27
C ARG A 24 -16.55 8.44 1.89
N LEU A 25 -15.47 8.24 1.14
CA LEU A 25 -15.33 8.78 -0.21
C LEU A 25 -16.36 8.18 -1.19
N LEU A 26 -16.65 6.89 -1.08
CA LEU A 26 -17.64 6.19 -1.90
C LEU A 26 -19.07 6.57 -1.52
N GLU A 27 -19.40 6.60 -0.23
CA GLU A 27 -20.71 7.01 0.28
C GLU A 27 -21.03 8.46 -0.08
N ALA A 28 -20.03 9.36 -0.07
CA ALA A 28 -20.21 10.74 -0.52
C ALA A 28 -20.60 10.85 -2.01
N ARG A 29 -20.41 9.78 -2.79
CA ARG A 29 -20.84 9.66 -4.19
C ARG A 29 -22.13 8.85 -4.37
N GLY A 30 -22.79 8.51 -3.26
CA GLY A 30 -24.05 7.77 -3.24
C GLY A 30 -23.91 6.27 -3.42
N ALA A 31 -22.68 5.71 -3.33
CA ALA A 31 -22.47 4.28 -3.41
C ALA A 31 -22.88 3.53 -2.14
N HIS A 32 -23.40 2.32 -2.30
CA HIS A 32 -23.57 1.35 -1.21
C HIS A 32 -22.29 0.55 -1.06
N VAL A 33 -21.55 0.75 0.06
CA VAL A 33 -20.27 0.10 0.26
C VAL A 33 -20.43 -1.27 0.91
N VAL A 34 -19.88 -2.30 0.28
CA VAL A 34 -19.79 -3.66 0.80
C VAL A 34 -18.36 -3.89 1.27
N GLU A 35 -18.15 -3.88 2.58
CA GLU A 35 -16.84 -4.11 3.17
C GLU A 35 -16.57 -5.61 3.30
N VAL A 36 -15.52 -6.07 2.59
CA VAL A 36 -15.02 -7.45 2.66
C VAL A 36 -13.53 -7.39 2.95
N PRO A 37 -13.13 -7.18 4.20
CA PRO A 37 -11.71 -7.12 4.54
C PRO A 37 -11.06 -8.48 4.30
N LEU A 38 -10.24 -8.58 3.25
CA LEU A 38 -9.53 -9.79 2.86
C LEU A 38 -8.06 -9.79 3.31
N ILE A 39 -7.60 -8.65 3.82
CA ILE A 39 -6.27 -8.49 4.38
C ILE A 39 -6.36 -7.74 5.71
N ALA A 40 -5.39 -8.03 6.59
CA ALA A 40 -5.12 -7.23 7.78
C ALA A 40 -3.64 -6.83 7.80
N ILE A 41 -3.36 -5.69 8.38
CA ILE A 41 -2.01 -5.29 8.74
C ILE A 41 -1.78 -5.75 10.18
N ALA A 42 -0.72 -6.49 10.39
CA ALA A 42 -0.35 -7.07 11.69
C ALA A 42 1.12 -6.77 11.99
N GLU A 43 1.47 -6.86 13.26
CA GLU A 43 2.86 -6.80 13.70
C GLU A 43 3.69 -7.94 13.08
N PRO A 44 5.02 -7.75 12.92
CA PRO A 44 5.93 -8.81 12.57
C PRO A 44 5.82 -10.03 13.50
N GLU A 45 6.41 -11.18 13.14
CA GLU A 45 6.30 -12.42 13.94
C GLU A 45 6.94 -12.31 15.32
N ASP A 46 7.94 -11.45 15.44
CA ASP A 46 8.64 -11.13 16.66
C ASP A 46 8.01 -9.98 17.47
N GLU A 47 6.75 -9.61 17.14
CA GLU A 47 6.03 -8.46 17.72
C GLU A 47 6.71 -7.12 17.46
N GLY A 48 7.48 -7.02 16.35
CA GLY A 48 8.18 -5.81 15.94
C GLY A 48 9.49 -5.53 16.70
N ARG A 49 10.01 -6.49 17.45
CA ARG A 49 11.20 -6.31 18.27
C ARG A 49 12.43 -5.93 17.44
N GLU A 50 12.72 -6.67 16.38
CA GLU A 50 13.83 -6.36 15.47
C GLU A 50 13.68 -4.99 14.83
N ARG A 51 12.47 -4.66 14.36
CA ARG A 51 12.14 -3.35 13.82
C ARG A 51 12.46 -2.24 14.81
N ASP A 52 11.96 -2.36 16.03
CA ASP A 52 12.09 -1.32 17.05
C ASP A 52 13.54 -1.16 17.52
N GLU A 53 14.28 -2.27 17.67
CA GLU A 53 15.71 -2.26 17.99
C GLU A 53 16.54 -1.54 16.91
N VAL A 54 16.23 -1.76 15.63
CA VAL A 54 16.91 -1.09 14.51
C VAL A 54 16.50 0.38 14.45
N LEU A 55 15.21 0.69 14.59
CA LEU A 55 14.70 2.05 14.55
C LEU A 55 15.16 2.92 15.74
N GLN A 56 15.48 2.34 16.89
CA GLN A 56 16.11 3.07 18.01
C GLN A 56 17.51 3.60 17.67
N ARG A 57 18.16 3.01 16.67
CA ARG A 57 19.50 3.37 16.20
C ARG A 57 19.46 3.94 14.77
N PHE A 58 18.36 4.62 14.40
CA PHE A 58 18.17 5.13 13.04
C PHE A 58 19.25 6.15 12.61
N ASP A 59 19.89 6.82 13.55
CA ASP A 59 20.97 7.78 13.36
C ASP A 59 22.32 7.14 12.94
N GLU A 60 22.44 5.81 13.04
CA GLU A 60 23.58 5.05 12.49
C GLU A 60 23.52 4.91 10.97
N PHE A 61 22.36 5.19 10.34
CA PHE A 61 22.18 5.08 8.91
C PHE A 61 22.37 6.43 8.19
N ASP A 62 22.88 6.37 6.97
CA ASP A 62 22.96 7.51 6.06
C ASP A 62 21.61 7.80 5.41
N TRP A 63 20.85 6.72 5.14
CA TRP A 63 19.53 6.76 4.54
C TRP A 63 18.56 5.81 5.21
N ILE A 64 17.28 6.24 5.25
CA ILE A 64 16.16 5.34 5.51
C ILE A 64 15.24 5.37 4.28
N VAL A 65 15.00 4.20 3.71
CA VAL A 65 14.10 3.98 2.58
C VAL A 65 12.84 3.34 3.09
N VAL A 66 11.69 3.98 2.86
CA VAL A 66 10.39 3.47 3.31
C VAL A 66 9.51 3.16 2.09
N THR A 67 9.05 1.91 2.01
CA THR A 67 8.39 1.42 0.79
C THR A 67 6.87 1.56 0.78
N SER A 68 6.25 1.89 1.92
CA SER A 68 4.79 1.98 2.04
C SER A 68 4.34 2.92 3.16
N PRO A 69 3.09 3.43 3.11
CA PRO A 69 2.51 4.19 4.22
C PRO A 69 2.51 3.42 5.55
N ASN A 70 2.19 2.10 5.54
CA ASN A 70 2.22 1.29 6.76
C ASN A 70 3.63 1.21 7.37
N GLY A 71 4.68 1.14 6.53
CA GLY A 71 6.07 1.23 6.99
C GLY A 71 6.39 2.60 7.56
N ALA A 72 5.89 3.67 6.92
CA ALA A 72 6.07 5.04 7.39
C ALA A 72 5.42 5.27 8.77
N ASP A 73 4.24 4.70 9.01
CA ASP A 73 3.56 4.78 10.31
C ASP A 73 4.39 4.13 11.45
N CYS A 74 5.21 3.11 11.13
CA CYS A 74 6.14 2.51 12.09
C CYS A 74 7.39 3.37 12.34
N VAL A 75 7.87 4.09 11.31
CA VAL A 75 9.11 4.91 11.39
C VAL A 75 8.84 6.28 12.01
N ALA A 76 7.72 6.91 11.67
CA ALA A 76 7.40 8.29 12.04
C ALA A 76 7.53 8.59 13.54
N PRO A 77 7.10 7.73 14.49
CA PRO A 77 7.24 7.99 15.92
C PRO A 77 8.69 8.17 16.35
N PHE A 78 9.63 7.42 15.81
CA PHE A 78 11.06 7.52 16.13
C PHE A 78 11.65 8.83 15.61
N LEU A 79 11.30 9.25 14.39
CA LEU A 79 11.77 10.49 13.79
C LEU A 79 11.25 11.73 14.54
N VAL A 80 9.98 11.72 14.93
CA VAL A 80 9.33 12.83 15.64
C VAL A 80 9.89 12.97 17.06
N ALA A 81 10.06 11.85 17.78
CA ALA A 81 10.60 11.87 19.15
C ALA A 81 12.01 12.47 19.20
N SER A 82 12.87 12.11 18.23
CA SER A 82 14.24 12.61 18.16
C SER A 82 14.30 14.09 17.78
N ASN A 83 13.42 14.57 16.92
CA ASN A 83 13.34 15.98 16.54
C ASN A 83 12.91 16.87 17.74
N ALA A 84 12.09 16.33 18.65
CA ALA A 84 11.61 17.02 19.84
C ALA A 84 12.65 17.07 20.97
N ALA A 85 13.57 16.12 21.04
CA ALA A 85 14.57 16.01 22.11
C ALA A 85 15.68 17.08 22.02
N GLY A 86 15.84 17.76 20.87
CA GLY A 86 16.83 18.84 20.69
C GLY A 86 18.29 18.37 20.76
N ASP A 87 18.53 17.08 20.80
CA ASP A 87 19.87 16.49 20.78
C ASP A 87 20.50 16.65 19.40
N ALA A 88 21.84 16.76 19.36
CA ALA A 88 22.61 16.82 18.12
C ALA A 88 22.67 15.43 17.43
N ILE A 89 21.50 14.85 17.16
CA ILE A 89 21.36 13.56 16.49
C ILE A 89 21.56 13.77 14.99
N ARG A 90 22.39 12.94 14.39
CA ARG A 90 22.52 12.88 12.93
C ARG A 90 21.21 12.35 12.34
N PHE A 91 20.55 13.18 11.55
CA PHE A 91 19.30 12.78 10.90
C PHE A 91 19.62 12.15 9.53
N PRO A 92 19.21 10.90 9.25
CA PRO A 92 19.43 10.27 7.96
C PRO A 92 18.63 10.97 6.86
N SER A 93 19.09 10.86 5.63
CA SER A 93 18.29 11.23 4.47
C SER A 93 17.12 10.24 4.31
N LEU A 94 15.93 10.73 3.99
CA LEU A 94 14.75 9.88 3.84
C LEU A 94 14.38 9.72 2.37
N ALA A 95 14.07 8.50 1.96
CA ALA A 95 13.50 8.20 0.67
C ALA A 95 12.19 7.41 0.82
N ALA A 96 11.18 7.74 0.00
CA ALA A 96 9.85 7.15 0.07
C ALA A 96 9.39 6.63 -1.29
N VAL A 97 8.76 5.48 -1.30
CA VAL A 97 8.07 4.97 -2.48
C VAL A 97 6.69 5.64 -2.56
N GLY A 98 6.66 6.81 -3.23
CA GLY A 98 5.47 7.59 -3.50
C GLY A 98 5.07 8.61 -2.43
N GLU A 99 4.27 9.57 -2.88
CA GLU A 99 3.83 10.72 -2.08
C GLU A 99 2.98 10.35 -0.85
N ALA A 100 2.22 9.26 -0.91
CA ALA A 100 1.44 8.79 0.24
C ALA A 100 2.36 8.36 1.39
N THR A 101 3.43 7.63 1.07
CA THR A 101 4.46 7.22 2.04
C THR A 101 5.21 8.42 2.60
N ALA A 102 5.61 9.37 1.73
CA ALA A 102 6.28 10.60 2.14
C ALA A 102 5.42 11.42 3.12
N ARG A 103 4.11 11.53 2.85
CA ARG A 103 3.18 12.22 3.76
C ARG A 103 3.01 11.53 5.10
N SER A 104 2.93 10.20 5.13
CA SER A 104 2.82 9.43 6.37
C SER A 104 4.05 9.55 7.27
N LEU A 105 5.25 9.79 6.71
CA LEU A 105 6.45 10.05 7.49
C LEU A 105 6.37 11.34 8.32
N GLY A 106 5.58 12.33 7.91
CA GLY A 106 5.37 13.58 8.64
C GLY A 106 6.59 14.49 8.73
N VAL A 107 7.65 14.20 7.99
CA VAL A 107 8.91 14.97 7.95
C VAL A 107 9.38 15.15 6.50
N THR A 108 10.35 16.02 6.27
CA THR A 108 10.88 16.26 4.92
C THR A 108 11.58 15.01 4.38
N VAL A 109 11.19 14.60 3.18
CA VAL A 109 11.76 13.48 2.45
C VAL A 109 12.66 14.00 1.34
N ALA A 110 13.88 13.49 1.26
CA ALA A 110 14.88 13.94 0.29
C ALA A 110 14.61 13.37 -1.11
N MET A 111 13.96 12.19 -1.19
CA MET A 111 13.67 11.52 -2.46
C MET A 111 12.31 10.81 -2.40
N THR A 112 11.51 11.00 -3.46
CA THR A 112 10.24 10.30 -3.64
C THR A 112 10.16 9.75 -5.05
N ALA A 113 9.88 8.45 -5.21
CA ALA A 113 9.73 7.83 -6.52
C ALA A 113 8.47 8.31 -7.24
N ASN A 114 8.62 8.63 -8.52
CA ASN A 114 7.50 8.92 -9.41
C ASN A 114 7.75 8.25 -10.79
N PRO A 115 6.93 7.27 -11.20
CA PRO A 115 5.79 6.68 -10.48
C PRO A 115 6.18 5.99 -9.16
N ALA A 116 5.20 5.84 -8.25
CA ALA A 116 5.38 5.29 -6.90
C ALA A 116 5.64 3.77 -6.94
N ARG A 117 6.88 3.38 -7.25
CA ARG A 117 7.35 1.99 -7.38
C ARG A 117 8.75 1.83 -6.80
N ALA A 118 9.01 0.68 -6.19
CA ALA A 118 10.29 0.39 -5.53
C ALA A 118 11.45 0.31 -6.54
N ASP A 119 11.24 -0.29 -7.70
CA ASP A 119 12.21 -0.34 -8.80
C ASP A 119 12.60 1.05 -9.31
N VAL A 120 11.62 1.95 -9.47
CA VAL A 120 11.87 3.35 -9.87
C VAL A 120 12.70 4.08 -8.80
N LEU A 121 12.39 3.88 -7.52
CA LEU A 121 13.20 4.44 -6.43
C LEU A 121 14.62 3.88 -6.49
N ALA A 122 14.75 2.58 -6.66
CA ALA A 122 16.05 1.89 -6.75
C ALA A 122 16.90 2.42 -7.91
N GLU A 123 16.30 2.63 -9.08
CA GLU A 123 16.99 3.19 -10.26
C GLU A 123 17.46 4.62 -10.01
N GLN A 124 16.62 5.46 -9.41
CA GLN A 124 16.91 6.88 -9.13
C GLN A 124 17.86 7.08 -7.96
N PHE A 125 18.00 6.08 -7.08
CA PHE A 125 18.82 6.19 -5.88
C PHE A 125 20.30 6.41 -6.25
N PRO A 126 21.01 7.32 -5.56
CA PRO A 126 22.40 7.62 -5.89
C PRO A 126 23.34 6.43 -5.62
N GLN A 127 24.49 6.40 -6.24
CA GLN A 127 25.60 5.54 -5.82
C GLN A 127 26.20 6.06 -4.51
N GLY A 128 26.70 5.16 -3.67
CA GLY A 128 27.29 5.53 -2.39
C GLY A 128 27.96 4.36 -1.69
N THR A 129 28.62 4.64 -0.57
CA THR A 129 29.37 3.65 0.22
C THR A 129 28.95 3.60 1.69
N GLY A 130 27.90 4.30 2.05
CA GLY A 130 27.37 4.34 3.41
C GLY A 130 26.35 3.24 3.71
N SER A 131 25.52 3.48 4.72
CA SER A 131 24.51 2.55 5.23
C SER A 131 23.10 3.00 4.88
N VAL A 132 22.27 2.04 4.47
CA VAL A 132 20.84 2.26 4.13
C VAL A 132 19.98 1.29 4.93
N LEU A 133 19.00 1.82 5.66
CA LEU A 133 17.92 1.02 6.25
C LEU A 133 16.73 0.98 5.28
N VAL A 134 16.32 -0.20 4.86
CA VAL A 134 15.10 -0.42 4.06
C VAL A 134 14.00 -0.95 4.98
N VAL A 135 12.94 -0.16 5.10
CA VAL A 135 11.75 -0.46 5.92
C VAL A 135 10.61 -0.88 5.01
N GLN A 136 10.19 -2.13 5.10
CA GLN A 136 9.25 -2.73 4.17
C GLN A 136 8.28 -3.71 4.84
N GLY A 137 7.22 -4.12 4.14
CA GLY A 137 6.33 -5.19 4.58
C GLY A 137 6.87 -6.57 4.24
N ASN A 138 6.31 -7.61 4.88
CA ASN A 138 6.72 -9.01 4.69
C ASN A 138 6.54 -9.56 3.26
N LEU A 139 5.71 -8.94 2.43
CA LEU A 139 5.46 -9.37 1.04
C LEU A 139 6.34 -8.65 0.02
N ALA A 140 7.21 -7.74 0.44
CA ALA A 140 8.17 -7.09 -0.44
C ALA A 140 9.26 -8.08 -0.84
N ASP A 141 9.68 -8.03 -2.11
CA ASP A 141 10.83 -8.75 -2.61
C ASP A 141 12.17 -8.10 -2.17
N ASP A 142 13.26 -8.70 -2.58
CA ASP A 142 14.61 -8.27 -2.26
C ASP A 142 15.22 -7.32 -3.31
N GLU A 143 14.54 -7.09 -4.46
CA GLU A 143 15.07 -6.36 -5.61
C GLU A 143 15.58 -4.96 -5.27
N LEU A 144 14.83 -4.21 -4.43
CA LEU A 144 15.26 -2.90 -3.98
C LEU A 144 16.59 -2.96 -3.22
N GLY A 145 16.69 -3.86 -2.24
CA GLY A 145 17.89 -4.03 -1.42
C GLY A 145 19.10 -4.50 -2.25
N GLU A 146 18.89 -5.40 -3.19
CA GLU A 146 19.92 -5.89 -4.11
C GLU A 146 20.43 -4.78 -5.02
N THR A 147 19.52 -3.96 -5.57
CA THR A 147 19.89 -2.82 -6.43
C THR A 147 20.69 -1.77 -5.65
N LEU A 148 20.29 -1.45 -4.42
CA LEU A 148 21.05 -0.52 -3.57
C LEU A 148 22.45 -1.08 -3.22
N THR A 149 22.53 -2.39 -2.95
CA THR A 149 23.81 -3.06 -2.71
C THR A 149 24.72 -3.01 -3.94
N ALA A 150 24.16 -3.23 -5.13
CA ALA A 150 24.89 -3.10 -6.40
C ALA A 150 25.39 -1.67 -6.66
N LYS A 151 24.72 -0.65 -6.07
CA LYS A 151 25.14 0.77 -6.10
C LYS A 151 26.19 1.13 -5.04
N GLY A 152 26.65 0.15 -4.25
CA GLY A 152 27.73 0.29 -3.26
C GLY A 152 27.28 0.53 -1.82
N TRP A 153 25.98 0.52 -1.54
CA TRP A 153 25.45 0.74 -0.20
C TRP A 153 25.49 -0.53 0.66
N THR A 154 25.74 -0.37 1.96
CA THR A 154 25.52 -1.43 2.95
C THR A 154 24.05 -1.39 3.37
N VAL A 155 23.27 -2.40 2.97
CA VAL A 155 21.83 -2.42 3.17
C VAL A 155 21.44 -3.28 4.36
N THR A 156 20.72 -2.68 5.31
CA THR A 156 19.98 -3.38 6.37
C THR A 156 18.50 -3.34 6.02
N ARG A 157 17.82 -4.49 6.08
CA ARG A 157 16.37 -4.59 5.82
C ARG A 157 15.66 -4.97 7.10
N VAL A 158 14.49 -4.36 7.30
CA VAL A 158 13.62 -4.67 8.42
C VAL A 158 12.18 -4.82 7.94
N VAL A 159 11.50 -5.86 8.45
CA VAL A 159 10.07 -6.06 8.23
C VAL A 159 9.31 -5.21 9.24
N ALA A 160 8.68 -4.13 8.76
CA ALA A 160 7.95 -3.20 9.63
C ALA A 160 6.57 -3.71 10.03
N TYR A 161 5.91 -4.46 9.15
CA TYR A 161 4.57 -5.00 9.34
C TYR A 161 4.36 -6.24 8.47
N ARG A 162 3.32 -7.02 8.79
CA ARG A 162 2.86 -8.12 7.95
C ARG A 162 1.49 -7.79 7.35
N THR A 163 1.34 -8.09 6.08
CA THR A 163 0.04 -8.23 5.44
C THR A 163 -0.41 -9.67 5.62
N VAL A 164 -1.47 -9.88 6.37
CA VAL A 164 -2.07 -11.20 6.65
C VAL A 164 -3.35 -11.33 5.86
N GLN A 165 -3.53 -12.47 5.22
CA GLN A 165 -4.77 -12.76 4.52
C GLN A 165 -5.87 -13.12 5.53
N LEU A 166 -7.06 -12.56 5.31
CA LEU A 166 -8.28 -12.90 6.05
C LEU A 166 -9.22 -13.70 5.16
N ARG A 167 -10.02 -14.56 5.79
CA ARG A 167 -11.12 -15.23 5.09
C ARG A 167 -12.43 -14.51 5.38
N PRO A 168 -13.23 -14.16 4.36
CA PRO A 168 -14.51 -13.52 4.57
C PRO A 168 -15.50 -14.50 5.24
N THR A 169 -16.38 -13.96 6.06
CA THR A 169 -17.47 -14.74 6.61
C THR A 169 -18.52 -15.03 5.53
N ARG A 170 -19.33 -16.06 5.74
CA ARG A 170 -20.38 -16.44 4.80
C ARG A 170 -21.40 -15.30 4.56
N GLU A 171 -21.62 -14.46 5.57
CA GLU A 171 -22.50 -13.28 5.49
C GLU A 171 -21.95 -12.18 4.59
N MET A 172 -20.61 -12.06 4.50
CA MET A 172 -19.95 -11.10 3.61
C MET A 172 -19.93 -11.56 2.15
N MET A 173 -19.92 -12.88 1.92
CA MET A 173 -19.74 -13.43 0.58
C MET A 173 -20.92 -13.14 -0.36
N LEU A 174 -22.17 -13.28 0.10
CA LEU A 174 -23.34 -13.06 -0.75
C LEU A 174 -23.48 -11.61 -1.23
N PRO A 175 -23.38 -10.57 -0.36
CA PRO A 175 -23.39 -9.18 -0.82
C PRO A 175 -22.23 -8.83 -1.73
N ALA A 176 -21.05 -9.41 -1.47
CA ALA A 176 -19.87 -9.19 -2.32
C ALA A 176 -20.07 -9.69 -3.74
N MET A 177 -20.66 -10.88 -3.89
CA MET A 177 -20.93 -11.49 -5.20
C MET A 177 -22.06 -10.81 -5.97
N ALA A 178 -23.01 -10.17 -5.26
CA ALA A 178 -24.14 -9.45 -5.85
C ALA A 178 -23.82 -7.98 -6.16
N ALA A 179 -22.63 -7.50 -5.80
CA ALA A 179 -22.24 -6.11 -6.00
C ALA A 179 -22.00 -5.76 -7.47
N ASP A 180 -22.04 -4.47 -7.79
CA ASP A 180 -21.79 -3.96 -9.15
C ASP A 180 -20.28 -3.86 -9.44
N VAL A 181 -19.47 -3.45 -8.47
CA VAL A 181 -18.04 -3.16 -8.64
C VAL A 181 -17.21 -3.83 -7.57
N LEU A 182 -16.09 -4.41 -7.96
CA LEU A 182 -15.00 -4.83 -7.07
C LEU A 182 -13.82 -3.87 -7.21
N MET A 183 -13.34 -3.33 -6.10
CA MET A 183 -12.17 -2.48 -6.06
C MET A 183 -10.99 -3.21 -5.43
N LEU A 184 -9.97 -3.52 -6.23
CA LEU A 184 -8.73 -4.20 -5.82
C LEU A 184 -7.63 -3.16 -5.59
N ALA A 185 -7.32 -2.87 -4.32
CA ALA A 185 -6.35 -1.84 -3.96
C ALA A 185 -4.89 -2.36 -3.90
N SER A 186 -4.65 -3.66 -3.97
CA SER A 186 -3.32 -4.27 -3.94
C SER A 186 -3.31 -5.67 -4.55
N GLY A 187 -2.12 -6.15 -4.93
CA GLY A 187 -1.94 -7.52 -5.40
C GLY A 187 -2.32 -8.57 -4.33
N SER A 188 -2.00 -8.30 -3.07
CA SER A 188 -2.40 -9.19 -1.95
C SER A 188 -3.92 -9.28 -1.79
N ALA A 189 -4.65 -8.18 -2.02
CA ALA A 189 -6.11 -8.20 -2.03
C ALA A 189 -6.67 -9.00 -3.21
N ALA A 190 -6.04 -8.93 -4.39
CA ALA A 190 -6.41 -9.75 -5.54
C ALA A 190 -6.19 -11.25 -5.28
N THR A 191 -5.06 -11.62 -4.68
CA THR A 191 -4.79 -13.00 -4.26
C THR A 191 -5.81 -13.47 -3.23
N ALA A 192 -6.09 -12.68 -2.22
CA ALA A 192 -7.05 -13.02 -1.17
C ALA A 192 -8.50 -13.14 -1.70
N TRP A 193 -8.85 -12.32 -2.70
CA TRP A 193 -10.12 -12.47 -3.42
C TRP A 193 -10.19 -13.81 -4.13
N PHE A 194 -9.16 -14.13 -4.94
CA PHE A 194 -9.10 -15.39 -5.67
C PHE A 194 -9.18 -16.61 -4.74
N ASP A 195 -8.47 -16.60 -3.62
CA ASP A 195 -8.49 -17.70 -2.65
C ASP A 195 -9.85 -17.86 -1.95
N SER A 196 -10.66 -16.81 -1.89
CA SER A 196 -11.96 -16.81 -1.23
C SER A 196 -13.14 -17.05 -2.19
N PHE A 197 -13.05 -16.50 -3.43
CA PHE A 197 -14.15 -16.45 -4.39
C PHE A 197 -13.82 -17.11 -5.74
N GLY A 198 -12.57 -17.62 -5.91
CA GLY A 198 -12.10 -18.11 -7.20
C GLY A 198 -12.00 -16.98 -8.23
N THR A 199 -12.32 -17.31 -9.48
CA THR A 199 -12.35 -16.31 -10.56
C THR A 199 -13.67 -15.53 -10.66
N THR A 200 -14.63 -15.81 -9.79
CA THR A 200 -15.93 -15.13 -9.82
C THR A 200 -15.81 -13.72 -9.21
N THR A 201 -16.25 -12.73 -9.96
CA THR A 201 -16.19 -11.31 -9.55
C THR A 201 -17.50 -10.61 -9.83
N PRO A 202 -17.76 -9.45 -9.20
CA PRO A 202 -18.71 -8.47 -9.71
C PRO A 202 -18.46 -8.14 -11.20
N PRO A 203 -19.48 -7.60 -11.91
CA PRO A 203 -19.37 -7.28 -13.34
C PRO A 203 -18.22 -6.34 -13.70
N PHE A 204 -17.86 -5.44 -12.79
CA PHE A 204 -16.76 -4.50 -12.98
C PHE A 204 -15.69 -4.71 -11.93
N VAL A 205 -14.45 -4.80 -12.36
CA VAL A 205 -13.26 -4.90 -11.50
C VAL A 205 -12.31 -3.76 -11.80
N VAL A 206 -12.06 -2.93 -10.81
CA VAL A 206 -11.13 -1.80 -10.92
C VAL A 206 -9.89 -2.07 -10.05
N ALA A 207 -8.72 -2.02 -10.67
CA ALA A 207 -7.44 -2.17 -9.99
C ALA A 207 -6.82 -0.80 -9.67
N MET A 208 -6.20 -0.69 -8.48
CA MET A 208 -5.51 0.52 -8.01
C MET A 208 -4.37 0.97 -8.96
N GLY A 209 -3.73 0.03 -9.63
CA GLY A 209 -2.60 0.31 -10.50
C GLY A 209 -2.11 -0.92 -11.27
N PRO A 210 -1.12 -0.74 -12.16
CA PRO A 210 -0.65 -1.82 -13.05
C PRO A 210 -0.13 -3.06 -12.34
N SER A 211 0.55 -2.91 -11.19
CA SER A 211 1.04 -4.04 -10.39
C SER A 211 -0.11 -4.88 -9.83
N THR A 212 -1.17 -4.24 -9.33
CA THR A 212 -2.39 -4.92 -8.85
C THR A 212 -3.09 -5.65 -10.01
N ALA A 213 -3.25 -4.99 -11.15
CA ALA A 213 -3.85 -5.58 -12.34
C ALA A 213 -3.06 -6.78 -12.84
N LYS A 214 -1.72 -6.71 -12.86
CA LYS A 214 -0.84 -7.83 -13.24
C LYS A 214 -1.09 -9.07 -12.38
N VAL A 215 -1.20 -8.90 -11.06
CA VAL A 215 -1.48 -10.01 -10.13
C VAL A 215 -2.88 -10.57 -10.39
N ALA A 216 -3.90 -9.71 -10.49
CA ALA A 216 -5.28 -10.12 -10.73
C ALA A 216 -5.40 -10.94 -12.04
N LEU A 217 -4.84 -10.44 -13.15
CA LEU A 217 -4.84 -11.12 -14.45
C LEU A 217 -4.09 -12.45 -14.42
N ALA A 218 -2.96 -12.53 -13.71
CA ALA A 218 -2.20 -13.78 -13.55
C ALA A 218 -2.98 -14.87 -12.80
N LEU A 219 -3.92 -14.46 -11.94
CA LEU A 219 -4.85 -15.35 -11.22
C LEU A 219 -6.11 -15.69 -12.03
N GLY A 220 -6.27 -15.13 -13.24
CA GLY A 220 -7.43 -15.33 -14.08
C GLY A 220 -8.64 -14.47 -13.72
N LEU A 221 -8.46 -13.43 -12.91
CA LEU A 221 -9.50 -12.44 -12.67
C LEU A 221 -9.61 -11.48 -13.88
N GLU A 222 -10.82 -11.15 -14.28
CA GLU A 222 -11.03 -10.09 -15.27
C GLU A 222 -10.89 -8.72 -14.62
N VAL A 223 -10.01 -7.87 -15.19
CA VAL A 223 -9.83 -6.47 -14.76
C VAL A 223 -10.45 -5.59 -15.82
N THR A 224 -11.50 -4.85 -15.45
CA THR A 224 -12.22 -3.96 -16.38
C THR A 224 -11.40 -2.72 -16.70
N ASP A 225 -10.79 -2.09 -15.68
CA ASP A 225 -9.96 -0.90 -15.87
C ASP A 225 -8.95 -0.74 -14.73
N VAL A 226 -7.95 0.10 -14.94
CA VAL A 226 -6.87 0.38 -14.02
C VAL A 226 -6.81 1.88 -13.73
N ALA A 227 -6.73 2.26 -12.46
CA ALA A 227 -6.61 3.65 -12.09
C ALA A 227 -5.30 4.26 -12.63
N PRO A 228 -5.36 5.42 -13.30
CA PRO A 228 -4.16 6.06 -13.85
C PRO A 228 -3.19 6.56 -12.77
N GLU A 229 -3.71 6.87 -11.57
CA GLU A 229 -2.92 7.23 -10.41
C GLU A 229 -3.23 6.27 -9.25
N GLN A 230 -2.21 5.95 -8.43
CA GLN A 230 -2.37 5.04 -7.31
C GLN A 230 -2.97 5.75 -6.08
N THR A 231 -4.15 6.34 -6.28
CA THR A 231 -4.92 7.04 -5.24
C THR A 231 -6.35 6.49 -5.16
N LEU A 232 -6.98 6.61 -3.99
CA LEU A 232 -8.38 6.21 -3.81
C LEU A 232 -9.30 7.02 -4.72
N GLU A 233 -9.02 8.31 -4.86
CA GLU A 233 -9.80 9.22 -5.71
C GLU A 233 -9.76 8.79 -7.18
N SER A 234 -8.57 8.51 -7.71
CA SER A 234 -8.38 8.04 -9.09
C SER A 234 -9.09 6.69 -9.34
N MET A 235 -9.06 5.81 -8.32
CA MET A 235 -9.74 4.52 -8.38
C MET A 235 -11.27 4.68 -8.43
N ILE A 236 -11.82 5.61 -7.64
CA ILE A 236 -13.26 5.92 -7.63
C ILE A 236 -13.68 6.52 -8.98
N GLN A 237 -12.92 7.49 -9.50
CA GLN A 237 -13.20 8.10 -10.81
C GLN A 237 -13.15 7.06 -11.95
N THR A 238 -12.27 6.08 -11.83
CA THR A 238 -12.20 4.95 -12.78
C THR A 238 -13.46 4.10 -12.70
N ALA A 239 -13.96 3.79 -11.50
CA ALA A 239 -15.21 3.07 -11.34
C ALA A 239 -16.42 3.86 -11.88
N GLU A 240 -16.47 5.17 -11.63
CA GLU A 240 -17.50 6.05 -12.20
C GLU A 240 -17.51 6.00 -13.73
N ARG A 241 -16.33 6.00 -14.35
CA ARG A 241 -16.19 5.94 -15.81
C ARG A 241 -16.68 4.61 -16.38
N VAL A 242 -16.29 3.47 -15.79
CA VAL A 242 -16.68 2.15 -16.31
C VAL A 242 -18.18 1.89 -16.16
N ILE A 243 -18.80 2.37 -15.08
CA ILE A 243 -20.25 2.26 -14.86
C ILE A 243 -21.03 3.16 -15.84
N ALA A 244 -20.51 4.36 -16.14
CA ALA A 244 -21.17 5.29 -17.05
C ALA A 244 -21.24 4.77 -18.51
N THR A 245 -20.57 3.66 -18.82
CA THR A 245 -20.62 3.01 -20.15
C THR A 245 -21.78 2.01 -20.31
N LEU A 246 -22.57 1.81 -19.24
CA LEU A 246 -23.81 1.02 -19.25
C LEU A 246 -24.99 1.84 -19.77
#